data_21a6a1f5d0b85dd18e56bd28fdf418c9
#
_entry.id   21a6a1f5d0b85dd18e56bd28fdf418c9
#
_cell.length_a   1.000
_cell.length_b   1.000
_cell.length_c   1.000
_cell.angle_alpha   90.00
_cell.angle_beta   90.00
_cell.angle_gamma   90.00
#
_symmetry.space_group_name_H-M   'P 1'
#
loop_
_entity.id
_entity.type
_entity.pdbx_description
1 polymer ?
#
loop_
_entity_poly.entity_id
_entity_poly.type
_entity_poly.pdbx_seq_one_letter_code
_entity_poly.pdbx_strand_id
1 'polypeptide(L)'
;MESFVSKILDDVDIQILDIIQKEAQLSNAELARRVNLSPPATHTRIKRLESEGFIDRQVAILNQEKLGFDLLCYVFISTNIHQAEQLEVLENALKAMPEVLECHCLTGEYDYLLKVVIRDRKGLDSFIRKLNRLGISRIQTNLSLREIKYSTVLPISKGEI
;
A
#
# COMPACT_ATOMS: atom_id res chain seq x y z
N MET A 1 -16.46 9.87 -20.04
CA MET A 1 -16.66 9.63 -18.60
C MET A 1 -15.94 10.74 -17.87
N GLU A 2 -16.60 11.87 -17.63
CA GLU A 2 -16.06 12.93 -16.77
C GLU A 2 -15.90 12.33 -15.39
N SER A 3 -14.71 12.41 -14.82
CA SER A 3 -14.38 11.75 -13.58
C SER A 3 -15.26 12.28 -12.46
N PHE A 4 -15.88 11.38 -11.74
CA PHE A 4 -16.74 11.65 -10.56
C PHE A 4 -16.00 12.46 -9.48
N VAL A 5 -14.68 12.51 -9.56
CA VAL A 5 -13.76 13.15 -8.59
C VAL A 5 -13.65 14.66 -8.80
N SER A 6 -13.80 15.17 -10.04
CA SER A 6 -13.63 16.61 -10.33
C SER A 6 -14.72 17.51 -9.72
N LYS A 7 -15.83 16.94 -9.22
CA LYS A 7 -16.91 17.67 -8.55
C LYS A 7 -16.79 17.73 -7.03
N ILE A 8 -15.89 16.98 -6.43
CA ILE A 8 -15.80 16.76 -4.98
C ILE A 8 -14.62 17.50 -4.35
N LEU A 9 -13.49 17.63 -5.07
CA LEU A 9 -12.28 18.30 -4.59
C LEU A 9 -12.12 19.68 -5.22
N ASP A 10 -11.85 20.68 -4.38
CA ASP A 10 -11.42 22.00 -4.86
C ASP A 10 -9.87 22.10 -4.90
N ASP A 11 -9.37 23.18 -5.48
CA ASP A 11 -7.92 23.44 -5.59
C ASP A 11 -7.19 23.42 -4.24
N VAL A 12 -7.85 23.81 -3.17
CA VAL A 12 -7.28 23.82 -1.83
C VAL A 12 -7.20 22.42 -1.26
N ASP A 13 -8.20 21.57 -1.53
CA ASP A 13 -8.19 20.17 -1.13
C ASP A 13 -7.04 19.42 -1.82
N ILE A 14 -6.83 19.66 -3.11
CA ILE A 14 -5.71 19.08 -3.87
C ILE A 14 -4.37 19.53 -3.28
N GLN A 15 -4.24 20.82 -2.93
CA GLN A 15 -3.04 21.33 -2.26
C GLN A 15 -2.82 20.67 -0.89
N ILE A 16 -3.87 20.51 -0.09
CA ILE A 16 -3.78 19.82 1.21
C ILE A 16 -3.29 18.39 1.00
N LEU A 17 -3.92 17.63 0.10
CA LEU A 17 -3.54 16.25 -0.20
C LEU A 17 -2.11 16.14 -0.71
N ASP A 18 -1.68 17.04 -1.61
CA ASP A 18 -0.32 17.05 -2.15
C ASP A 18 0.75 17.33 -1.07
N ILE A 19 0.45 18.22 -0.12
CA ILE A 19 1.37 18.52 0.98
C ILE A 19 1.45 17.35 1.96
N ILE A 20 0.31 16.85 2.44
CA ILE A 20 0.30 15.81 3.50
C ILE A 20 0.86 14.46 3.04
N GLN A 21 0.72 14.10 1.76
CA GLN A 21 1.32 12.87 1.25
C GLN A 21 2.86 12.93 1.21
N LYS A 22 3.45 14.13 1.20
CA LYS A 22 4.91 14.36 1.21
C LYS A 22 5.45 14.59 2.61
N GLU A 23 4.67 15.24 3.46
CA GLU A 23 5.08 15.73 4.77
C GLU A 23 4.03 15.40 5.85
N ALA A 24 3.91 14.13 6.23
CA ALA A 24 2.88 13.66 7.16
C ALA A 24 2.99 14.22 8.61
N GLN A 25 4.13 14.82 8.98
CA GLN A 25 4.36 15.36 10.33
C GLN A 25 4.11 16.87 10.46
N LEU A 26 3.56 17.52 9.44
CA LEU A 26 3.23 18.94 9.52
C LEU A 26 2.16 19.20 10.58
N SER A 27 2.37 20.27 11.37
CA SER A 27 1.33 20.76 12.25
C SER A 27 0.17 21.35 11.44
N ASN A 28 -1.06 21.26 11.98
CA ASN A 28 -2.22 21.87 11.34
C ASN A 28 -2.05 23.40 11.11
N ALA A 29 -1.34 24.10 12.00
CA ALA A 29 -1.05 25.52 11.84
C ALA A 29 -0.11 25.80 10.65
N GLU A 30 0.92 24.98 10.47
CA GLU A 30 1.85 25.11 9.35
C GLU A 30 1.17 24.74 8.01
N LEU A 31 0.36 23.69 7.99
CA LEU A 31 -0.43 23.34 6.81
C LEU A 31 -1.40 24.47 6.43
N ALA A 32 -2.12 25.03 7.42
CA ALA A 32 -3.03 26.14 7.22
C ALA A 32 -2.33 27.36 6.59
N ARG A 33 -1.13 27.69 7.06
CA ARG A 33 -0.31 28.76 6.49
C ARG A 33 0.02 28.51 5.03
N ARG A 34 0.39 27.27 4.66
CA ARG A 34 0.77 26.90 3.27
C ARG A 34 -0.41 26.93 2.29
N VAL A 35 -1.62 26.64 2.78
CA VAL A 35 -2.83 26.67 1.93
C VAL A 35 -3.65 27.94 2.08
N ASN A 36 -3.13 28.95 2.78
CA ASN A 36 -3.78 30.25 3.02
C ASN A 36 -5.17 30.14 3.66
N LEU A 37 -5.32 29.26 4.64
CA LEU A 37 -6.54 29.07 5.43
C LEU A 37 -6.27 29.31 6.92
N SER A 38 -7.36 29.48 7.69
CA SER A 38 -7.27 29.41 9.15
C SER A 38 -7.07 27.96 9.62
N PRO A 39 -6.38 27.72 10.77
CA PRO A 39 -6.22 26.38 11.31
C PRO A 39 -7.54 25.60 11.51
N PRO A 40 -8.63 26.21 12.01
CA PRO A 40 -9.92 25.53 12.10
C PRO A 40 -10.48 25.11 10.74
N ALA A 41 -10.41 25.99 9.73
CA ALA A 41 -10.89 25.67 8.38
C ALA A 41 -10.08 24.52 7.73
N THR A 42 -8.76 24.54 7.92
CA THR A 42 -7.88 23.46 7.44
C THR A 42 -8.21 22.13 8.12
N HIS A 43 -8.39 22.16 9.46
CA HIS A 43 -8.76 20.95 10.20
C HIS A 43 -10.10 20.37 9.71
N THR A 44 -11.10 21.21 9.48
CA THR A 44 -12.40 20.75 8.96
C THR A 44 -12.27 20.10 7.59
N ARG A 45 -11.43 20.65 6.70
CA ARG A 45 -11.19 20.06 5.38
C ARG A 45 -10.48 18.71 5.48
N ILE A 46 -9.44 18.59 6.31
CA ILE A 46 -8.75 17.31 6.54
C ILE A 46 -9.74 16.25 7.03
N LYS A 47 -10.57 16.58 8.03
CA LYS A 47 -11.58 15.66 8.55
C LYS A 47 -12.60 15.24 7.50
N ARG A 48 -12.99 16.13 6.60
CA ARG A 48 -13.82 15.79 5.47
C ARG A 48 -13.11 14.83 4.51
N LEU A 49 -11.87 15.14 4.12
CA LEU A 49 -11.06 14.29 3.22
C LEU A 49 -10.82 12.88 3.79
N GLU A 50 -10.62 12.78 5.11
CA GLU A 50 -10.56 11.50 5.82
C GLU A 50 -11.91 10.76 5.77
N SER A 51 -13.02 11.45 6.08
CA SER A 51 -14.34 10.83 6.14
C SER A 51 -14.88 10.41 4.77
N GLU A 52 -14.49 11.12 3.71
CA GLU A 52 -14.83 10.82 2.32
C GLU A 52 -13.87 9.79 1.68
N GLY A 53 -12.83 9.34 2.42
CA GLY A 53 -11.92 8.29 1.99
C GLY A 53 -10.82 8.74 1.03
N PHE A 54 -10.59 10.04 0.83
CA PHE A 54 -9.44 10.55 0.07
C PHE A 54 -8.11 10.35 0.81
N ILE A 55 -8.16 10.29 2.13
CA ILE A 55 -7.05 9.92 3.00
C ILE A 55 -7.42 8.58 3.64
N ASP A 56 -6.80 7.50 3.19
CA ASP A 56 -7.01 6.17 3.76
C ASP A 56 -6.44 6.09 5.18
N ARG A 57 -5.17 6.45 5.34
CA ARG A 57 -4.47 6.42 6.63
C ARG A 57 -3.15 7.19 6.57
N GLN A 58 -2.66 7.56 7.74
CA GLN A 58 -1.32 8.12 7.92
C GLN A 58 -0.46 7.11 8.69
N VAL A 59 0.69 6.75 8.14
CA VAL A 59 1.61 5.76 8.72
C VAL A 59 3.05 6.25 8.67
N ALA A 60 3.85 5.81 9.64
CA ALA A 60 5.30 5.94 9.55
C ALA A 60 5.88 4.80 8.71
N ILE A 61 6.75 5.14 7.78
CA ILE A 61 7.48 4.15 6.99
C ILE A 61 8.79 3.84 7.71
N LEU A 62 8.94 2.57 8.10
CA LEU A 62 10.10 2.12 8.85
C LEU A 62 11.21 1.66 7.89
N ASN A 63 12.46 1.85 8.31
CA ASN A 63 13.62 1.31 7.59
C ASN A 63 13.74 -0.20 7.85
N GLN A 64 13.43 -1.00 6.83
CA GLN A 64 13.40 -2.46 6.91
C GLN A 64 14.75 -3.05 7.26
N GLU A 65 15.84 -2.59 6.62
CA GLU A 65 17.20 -3.10 6.84
C GLU A 65 17.68 -2.84 8.28
N LYS A 66 17.42 -1.62 8.81
CA LYS A 66 17.75 -1.28 10.21
C LYS A 66 17.00 -2.13 11.23
N LEU A 67 15.86 -2.69 10.85
CA LEU A 67 15.05 -3.60 11.67
C LEU A 67 15.40 -5.08 11.42
N GLY A 68 16.41 -5.35 10.59
CA GLY A 68 16.90 -6.70 10.30
C GLY A 68 16.04 -7.48 9.32
N PHE A 69 15.31 -6.80 8.43
CA PHE A 69 14.62 -7.41 7.30
C PHE A 69 15.46 -7.20 6.03
N ASP A 70 16.43 -8.09 5.82
CA ASP A 70 17.45 -7.95 4.78
C ASP A 70 16.97 -8.40 3.39
N LEU A 71 15.88 -9.18 3.34
CA LEU A 71 15.36 -9.73 2.09
C LEU A 71 13.98 -9.14 1.79
N LEU A 72 13.88 -8.41 0.67
CA LEU A 72 12.62 -8.04 0.04
C LEU A 72 12.40 -8.97 -1.15
N CYS A 73 11.29 -9.71 -1.15
CA CYS A 73 10.95 -10.65 -2.20
C CYS A 73 9.59 -10.30 -2.83
N TYR A 74 9.51 -10.48 -4.15
CA TYR A 74 8.27 -10.51 -4.90
C TYR A 74 7.96 -11.95 -5.26
N VAL A 75 6.88 -12.48 -4.68
CA VAL A 75 6.50 -13.89 -4.81
C VAL A 75 5.22 -13.98 -5.63
N PHE A 76 5.33 -14.60 -6.80
CA PHE A 76 4.19 -14.91 -7.65
C PHE A 76 3.71 -16.32 -7.33
N ILE A 77 2.41 -16.47 -7.18
CA ILE A 77 1.79 -17.76 -6.89
C ILE A 77 0.62 -18.06 -7.83
N SER A 78 0.44 -19.33 -8.11
CA SER A 78 -0.77 -19.85 -8.78
C SER A 78 -1.41 -20.94 -7.93
N THR A 79 -2.72 -21.08 -8.04
CA THR A 79 -3.51 -22.09 -7.35
C THR A 79 -4.39 -22.85 -8.32
N ASN A 80 -4.74 -24.07 -7.99
CA ASN A 80 -5.74 -24.87 -8.69
C ASN A 80 -7.12 -24.78 -8.01
N ILE A 81 -7.29 -23.86 -7.08
CA ILE A 81 -8.54 -23.63 -6.35
C ILE A 81 -9.46 -22.78 -7.24
N HIS A 82 -10.68 -23.27 -7.49
CA HIS A 82 -11.69 -22.58 -8.29
C HIS A 82 -12.95 -22.26 -7.51
N GLN A 83 -13.10 -22.83 -6.31
CA GLN A 83 -14.25 -22.59 -5.45
C GLN A 83 -14.05 -21.31 -4.63
N ALA A 84 -15.03 -20.42 -4.65
CA ALA A 84 -14.95 -19.11 -4.01
C ALA A 84 -14.63 -19.20 -2.50
N GLU A 85 -15.27 -20.12 -1.80
CA GLU A 85 -15.06 -20.32 -0.36
C GLU A 85 -13.62 -20.76 -0.04
N GLN A 86 -13.03 -21.60 -0.88
CA GLN A 86 -11.66 -22.05 -0.71
C GLN A 86 -10.64 -20.95 -1.06
N LEU A 87 -10.94 -20.10 -2.06
CA LEU A 87 -10.14 -18.91 -2.38
C LEU A 87 -10.15 -17.93 -1.21
N GLU A 88 -11.30 -17.70 -0.60
CA GLU A 88 -11.41 -16.82 0.57
C GLU A 88 -10.56 -17.34 1.76
N VAL A 89 -10.55 -18.65 1.99
CA VAL A 89 -9.68 -19.28 3.00
C VAL A 89 -8.20 -19.04 2.69
N LEU A 90 -7.78 -19.24 1.43
CA LEU A 90 -6.42 -18.95 1.00
C LEU A 90 -6.05 -17.48 1.21
N GLU A 91 -6.89 -16.56 0.74
CA GLU A 91 -6.66 -15.12 0.86
C GLU A 91 -6.57 -14.66 2.32
N ASN A 92 -7.43 -15.19 3.18
CA ASN A 92 -7.38 -14.90 4.62
C ASN A 92 -6.10 -15.44 5.28
N ALA A 93 -5.63 -16.61 4.85
CA ALA A 93 -4.36 -17.15 5.30
C ALA A 93 -3.17 -16.26 4.86
N LEU A 94 -3.18 -15.77 3.60
CA LEU A 94 -2.14 -14.83 3.10
C LEU A 94 -2.18 -13.50 3.85
N LYS A 95 -3.36 -12.93 4.08
CA LYS A 95 -3.55 -11.69 4.86
C LYS A 95 -3.04 -11.81 6.30
N ALA A 96 -3.14 -12.99 6.89
CA ALA A 96 -2.68 -13.25 8.26
C ALA A 96 -1.16 -13.42 8.40
N MET A 97 -0.41 -13.53 7.31
CA MET A 97 1.05 -13.69 7.35
C MET A 97 1.73 -12.35 7.58
N PRO A 98 2.43 -12.13 8.70
CA PRO A 98 3.06 -10.84 9.00
C PRO A 98 4.21 -10.50 8.05
N GLU A 99 4.80 -11.50 7.39
CA GLU A 99 5.84 -11.31 6.39
C GLU A 99 5.31 -10.72 5.08
N VAL A 100 4.00 -10.84 4.80
CA VAL A 100 3.34 -10.33 3.59
C VAL A 100 2.92 -8.89 3.82
N LEU A 101 3.58 -7.96 3.14
CA LEU A 101 3.25 -6.52 3.20
C LEU A 101 2.13 -6.15 2.24
N GLU A 102 2.11 -6.77 1.06
CA GLU A 102 1.11 -6.53 0.02
C GLU A 102 0.73 -7.86 -0.64
N CYS A 103 -0.55 -8.02 -0.98
CA CYS A 103 -1.07 -9.15 -1.72
C CYS A 103 -2.05 -8.64 -2.78
N HIS A 104 -1.76 -8.90 -4.03
CA HIS A 104 -2.57 -8.48 -5.17
C HIS A 104 -3.04 -9.69 -5.97
N CYS A 105 -4.35 -9.76 -6.25
CA CYS A 105 -4.86 -10.68 -7.27
C CYS A 105 -4.53 -10.12 -8.65
N LEU A 106 -4.04 -10.97 -9.54
CA LEU A 106 -3.55 -10.57 -10.85
C LEU A 106 -4.42 -11.17 -11.97
N THR A 107 -4.39 -10.52 -13.12
CA THR A 107 -4.77 -11.12 -14.39
C THR A 107 -3.51 -11.62 -15.09
N GLY A 108 -3.52 -12.82 -15.68
CA GLY A 108 -2.40 -13.35 -16.45
C GLY A 108 -1.91 -14.72 -15.98
N GLU A 109 -0.60 -14.96 -16.05
CA GLU A 109 0.01 -16.25 -15.81
C GLU A 109 -0.04 -16.69 -14.33
N TYR A 110 0.01 -15.76 -13.40
CA TYR A 110 -0.05 -15.99 -11.96
C TYR A 110 -1.33 -15.38 -11.38
N ASP A 111 -1.88 -16.01 -10.34
CA ASP A 111 -3.11 -15.58 -9.70
C ASP A 111 -2.85 -14.45 -8.68
N TYR A 112 -1.70 -14.51 -7.98
CA TYR A 112 -1.37 -13.50 -6.96
C TYR A 112 0.09 -13.08 -7.01
N LEU A 113 0.32 -11.80 -6.64
CA LEU A 113 1.63 -11.23 -6.33
C LEU A 113 1.67 -10.86 -4.86
N LEU A 114 2.69 -11.35 -4.18
CA LEU A 114 2.99 -10.99 -2.79
C LEU A 114 4.27 -10.16 -2.74
N LYS A 115 4.26 -9.06 -1.97
CA LYS A 115 5.45 -8.35 -1.54
C LYS A 115 5.77 -8.80 -0.13
N VAL A 116 6.94 -9.39 0.06
CA VAL A 116 7.29 -10.14 1.27
C VAL A 116 8.61 -9.64 1.83
N VAL A 117 8.65 -9.39 3.14
CA VAL A 117 9.88 -9.03 3.85
C VAL A 117 10.32 -10.17 4.76
N ILE A 118 11.60 -10.52 4.68
CA ILE A 118 12.17 -11.67 5.37
C ILE A 118 13.51 -11.26 5.99
N ARG A 119 13.83 -11.79 7.17
CA ARG A 119 15.10 -11.49 7.85
C ARG A 119 16.29 -12.13 7.19
N ASP A 120 16.16 -13.40 6.82
CA ASP A 120 17.28 -14.18 6.31
C ASP A 120 16.81 -15.34 5.41
N ARG A 121 17.75 -16.10 4.89
CA ARG A 121 17.50 -17.27 4.03
C ARG A 121 16.67 -18.36 4.73
N LYS A 122 16.84 -18.55 6.05
CA LYS A 122 16.08 -19.57 6.81
C LYS A 122 14.62 -19.14 6.93
N GLY A 123 14.38 -17.86 7.16
CA GLY A 123 13.05 -17.27 7.14
C GLY A 123 12.37 -17.43 5.79
N LEU A 124 13.12 -17.24 4.69
CA LEU A 124 12.57 -17.44 3.33
C LEU A 124 12.18 -18.90 3.10
N ASP A 125 13.02 -19.87 3.43
CA ASP A 125 12.68 -21.30 3.34
C ASP A 125 11.41 -21.63 4.16
N SER A 126 11.34 -21.12 5.38
CA SER A 126 10.16 -21.29 6.24
C SER A 126 8.90 -20.71 5.61
N PHE A 127 8.99 -19.51 5.04
CA PHE A 127 7.88 -18.83 4.36
C PHE A 127 7.39 -19.64 3.15
N ILE A 128 8.30 -20.10 2.27
CA ILE A 128 7.94 -20.94 1.12
C ILE A 128 7.26 -22.23 1.57
N ARG A 129 7.74 -22.87 2.65
CA ARG A 129 7.07 -24.06 3.23
C ARG A 129 5.66 -23.76 3.74
N LYS A 130 5.43 -22.57 4.31
CA LYS A 130 4.07 -22.13 4.70
C LYS A 130 3.17 -22.04 3.47
N LEU A 131 3.63 -21.40 2.39
CA LEU A 131 2.87 -21.29 1.14
C LEU A 131 2.52 -22.67 0.55
N ASN A 132 3.48 -23.61 0.51
CA ASN A 132 3.23 -24.97 0.00
C ASN A 132 2.13 -25.71 0.78
N ARG A 133 1.98 -25.44 2.08
CA ARG A 133 0.92 -26.04 2.91
C ARG A 133 -0.47 -25.50 2.60
N LEU A 134 -0.57 -24.36 1.94
CA LEU A 134 -1.85 -23.77 1.52
C LEU A 134 -2.39 -24.33 0.20
N GLY A 135 -1.74 -25.34 -0.38
CA GLY A 135 -2.18 -25.94 -1.65
C GLY A 135 -1.86 -25.09 -2.88
N ILE A 136 -0.86 -24.21 -2.77
CA ILE A 136 -0.38 -23.42 -3.91
C ILE A 136 0.31 -24.34 -4.91
N SER A 137 -0.10 -24.29 -6.18
CA SER A 137 0.37 -25.18 -7.23
C SER A 137 1.71 -24.74 -7.83
N ARG A 138 1.97 -23.42 -7.84
CA ARG A 138 3.20 -22.82 -8.39
C ARG A 138 3.64 -21.63 -7.56
N ILE A 139 4.93 -21.56 -7.26
CA ILE A 139 5.55 -20.46 -6.54
C ILE A 139 6.79 -20.01 -7.33
N GLN A 140 6.85 -18.74 -7.66
CA GLN A 140 8.04 -18.11 -8.20
C GLN A 140 8.48 -16.99 -7.27
N THR A 141 9.69 -17.09 -6.73
CA THR A 141 10.25 -16.09 -5.81
C THR A 141 11.33 -15.28 -6.52
N ASN A 142 11.17 -13.97 -6.54
CA ASN A 142 12.15 -13.03 -7.06
C ASN A 142 12.69 -12.18 -5.92
N LEU A 143 13.99 -12.26 -5.66
CA LEU A 143 14.66 -11.43 -4.66
C LEU A 143 14.95 -10.05 -5.27
N SER A 144 14.54 -8.99 -4.59
CA SER A 144 14.95 -7.62 -4.93
C SER A 144 16.42 -7.42 -4.57
N LEU A 145 17.26 -7.13 -5.57
CA LEU A 145 18.68 -6.88 -5.32
C LEU A 145 18.93 -5.45 -4.83
N ARG A 146 18.10 -4.51 -5.25
CA ARG A 146 18.17 -3.10 -4.83
C ARG A 146 16.87 -2.39 -5.17
N GLU A 147 16.49 -1.44 -4.37
CA GLU A 147 15.41 -0.52 -4.68
C GLU A 147 15.92 0.59 -5.63
N ILE A 148 15.26 0.77 -6.76
CA ILE A 148 15.56 1.85 -7.71
C ILE A 148 14.70 3.08 -7.41
N LYS A 149 13.45 2.87 -7.03
CA LYS A 149 12.51 3.92 -6.67
C LYS A 149 11.47 3.37 -5.70
N TYR A 150 11.25 4.10 -4.64
CA TYR A 150 10.11 3.93 -3.76
C TYR A 150 9.39 5.27 -3.60
N SER A 151 8.10 5.29 -3.78
CA SER A 151 7.29 6.48 -3.56
C SER A 151 5.87 6.07 -3.20
N THR A 152 5.33 6.71 -2.17
CA THR A 152 3.90 6.65 -1.83
C THR A 152 3.16 7.88 -2.33
N VAL A 153 3.87 8.81 -2.99
CA VAL A 153 3.32 10.07 -3.50
C VAL A 153 2.61 9.84 -4.82
N LEU A 154 1.30 10.02 -4.84
CA LEU A 154 0.49 10.00 -6.05
C LEU A 154 0.71 11.29 -6.85
N PRO A 155 0.80 11.22 -8.19
CA PRO A 155 0.98 12.38 -9.06
C PRO A 155 -0.36 13.11 -9.23
N ILE A 156 -0.85 13.74 -8.16
CA ILE A 156 -2.06 14.56 -8.22
C ILE A 156 -1.71 15.96 -8.68
N SER A 157 -2.41 16.47 -9.69
CA SER A 157 -2.24 17.82 -10.21
C SER A 157 -3.56 18.53 -10.37
N LYS A 158 -3.51 19.88 -10.34
CA LYS A 158 -4.69 20.72 -10.58
C LYS A 158 -5.20 20.46 -12.00
N GLY A 159 -6.48 20.13 -12.12
CA GLY A 159 -7.18 19.97 -13.39
C GLY A 159 -7.14 18.57 -14.00
N GLU A 160 -6.53 17.57 -13.35
CA GLU A 160 -6.51 16.16 -13.78
C GLU A 160 -7.39 15.24 -12.95
N ILE A 161 -8.01 15.78 -11.88
CA ILE A 161 -8.90 15.04 -10.99
C ILE A 161 -10.30 15.65 -11.02
#